data_2132bd1d8a3c0b2b647ae8cc32f22b28
#
_entry.id   2132bd1d8a3c0b2b647ae8cc32f22b28
#
_cell.length_a   1.000
_cell.length_b   1.000
_cell.length_c   1.000
_cell.angle_alpha   90.00
_cell.angle_beta   90.00
_cell.angle_gamma   90.00
#
_symmetry.space_group_name_H-M   'P 1'
#
loop_
_entity.id
_entity.type
_entity.pdbx_description
1 polymer ?
#
loop_
_entity_poly.entity_id
_entity_poly.type
_entity_poly.pdbx_seq_one_letter_code
_entity_poly.pdbx_strand_id
1 'polypeptide(L)'
;MINGMRIIDADGHVQERDANWQELLEPPYRNQAPAMVEFNGRKHLLLEGKIWAKPSGVGCGIGTAPISRRPQSTTGMFDPARRLKDMDLEGIDTAVNFGTTVFLSLPFLENHDLACAIAHAYNTWLAGYCLTDPERLKGVALVAMQEPAEAVKELERSVKELGFVAVAVAAHSAGRNLDHPDFYPFYAKAEELGVPVCVHVGSGRPAAAAERFDNPFFVHVTTHAFEQMIGAMCIVGGGILEKFPKLKVAFLEAGAGWVPYWMERLDEHYEYMEGAVPLMKKPPSEYMRSEQVYYSFEPDEQTLPYIMEFVGEDRLVFASDYNHGDSKFPHTVESVTRRKNLSEPSLRKLMGENASRLYRI
;
A
#
# COMPACT_ATOMS: atom_id res chain seq x y z
N MET A 1 -20.79 -12.17 2.05
CA MET A 1 -21.61 -11.36 1.09
C MET A 1 -22.65 -10.56 1.85
N ILE A 2 -22.73 -9.26 1.63
CA ILE A 2 -23.76 -8.37 2.19
C ILE A 2 -24.73 -8.00 1.07
N ASN A 3 -26.03 -8.27 1.24
CA ASN A 3 -27.06 -8.01 0.22
C ASN A 3 -26.72 -8.55 -1.19
N GLY A 4 -26.07 -9.70 -1.25
CA GLY A 4 -25.62 -10.29 -2.52
C GLY A 4 -24.41 -9.60 -3.19
N MET A 5 -23.76 -8.67 -2.50
CA MET A 5 -22.50 -8.08 -2.92
C MET A 5 -21.33 -8.87 -2.34
N ARG A 6 -20.32 -9.14 -3.15
CA ARG A 6 -19.01 -9.60 -2.68
C ARG A 6 -18.23 -8.39 -2.18
N ILE A 7 -17.74 -8.47 -0.96
CA ILE A 7 -16.95 -7.42 -0.33
C ILE A 7 -15.48 -7.82 -0.37
N ILE A 8 -14.67 -7.03 -1.05
CA ILE A 8 -13.23 -7.23 -1.15
C ILE A 8 -12.53 -6.04 -0.49
N ASP A 9 -11.82 -6.32 0.57
CA ASP A 9 -10.92 -5.37 1.20
C ASP A 9 -9.64 -5.28 0.36
N ALA A 10 -9.47 -4.16 -0.34
CA ALA A 10 -8.36 -3.96 -1.26
C ALA A 10 -7.06 -3.55 -0.57
N ASP A 11 -7.12 -3.22 0.72
CA ASP A 11 -5.99 -2.77 1.52
C ASP A 11 -6.25 -3.07 2.99
N GLY A 12 -5.95 -4.29 3.38
CA GLY A 12 -5.94 -4.72 4.77
C GLY A 12 -4.52 -5.09 5.19
N HIS A 13 -4.22 -5.00 6.48
CA HIS A 13 -2.86 -5.14 6.96
C HIS A 13 -2.62 -6.41 7.78
N VAL A 14 -1.38 -6.90 7.71
CA VAL A 14 -0.79 -7.87 8.61
C VAL A 14 0.40 -7.24 9.35
N GLN A 15 0.73 -7.78 10.51
CA GLN A 15 1.86 -7.33 11.30
C GLN A 15 2.75 -8.53 11.62
N GLU A 16 4.01 -8.47 11.27
CA GLU A 16 5.00 -9.55 11.34
C GLU A 16 5.48 -9.81 12.78
N ARG A 17 4.58 -9.64 13.76
CA ARG A 17 4.90 -9.65 15.19
C ARG A 17 5.43 -11.01 15.67
N ASP A 18 4.87 -12.08 15.12
CA ASP A 18 5.17 -13.46 15.48
C ASP A 18 6.03 -14.17 14.43
N ALA A 19 6.58 -13.42 13.46
CA ALA A 19 7.50 -13.99 12.48
C ALA A 19 8.78 -14.46 13.16
N ASN A 20 9.11 -15.75 12.97
CA ASN A 20 10.39 -16.29 13.44
C ASN A 20 11.50 -15.96 12.45
N TRP A 21 11.97 -14.73 12.50
CA TRP A 21 13.00 -14.22 11.60
C TRP A 21 14.28 -15.05 11.59
N GLN A 22 14.62 -15.69 12.73
CA GLN A 22 15.80 -16.56 12.85
C GLN A 22 15.70 -17.81 11.98
N GLU A 23 14.50 -18.32 11.77
CA GLU A 23 14.24 -19.47 10.87
C GLU A 23 14.04 -19.03 9.43
N LEU A 24 13.41 -17.88 9.21
CA LEU A 24 13.08 -17.37 7.89
C LEU A 24 14.29 -16.79 7.14
N LEU A 25 15.27 -16.23 7.87
CA LEU A 25 16.45 -15.63 7.26
C LEU A 25 17.56 -16.66 7.06
N GLU A 26 18.28 -16.56 5.96
CA GLU A 26 19.49 -17.33 5.70
C GLU A 26 20.64 -16.96 6.68
N PRO A 27 21.60 -17.88 6.92
CA PRO A 27 22.63 -17.71 7.93
C PRO A 27 23.37 -16.37 7.95
N PRO A 28 23.78 -15.74 6.82
CA PRO A 28 24.52 -14.48 6.88
C PRO A 28 23.73 -13.34 7.54
N TYR A 29 22.38 -13.39 7.46
CA TYR A 29 21.50 -12.31 7.89
C TYR A 29 20.81 -12.56 9.24
N ARG A 30 20.90 -13.77 9.82
CA ARG A 30 20.22 -14.13 11.07
C ARG A 30 20.58 -13.21 12.23
N ASN A 31 21.83 -12.78 12.33
CA ASN A 31 22.28 -11.85 13.37
C ASN A 31 21.81 -10.41 13.15
N GLN A 32 21.23 -10.12 12.00
CA GLN A 32 20.68 -8.82 11.62
C GLN A 32 19.15 -8.88 11.52
N ALA A 33 18.55 -9.95 12.01
CA ALA A 33 17.11 -10.16 11.97
C ALA A 33 16.34 -9.00 12.62
N PRO A 34 15.18 -8.63 12.06
CA PRO A 34 14.26 -7.70 12.71
C PRO A 34 13.97 -8.14 14.15
N ALA A 35 14.06 -7.22 15.10
CA ALA A 35 13.80 -7.49 16.51
C ALA A 35 12.81 -6.49 17.09
N MET A 36 11.92 -6.95 17.97
CA MET A 36 11.03 -6.05 18.69
C MET A 36 11.72 -5.57 19.97
N VAL A 37 11.84 -4.25 20.12
CA VAL A 37 12.40 -3.59 21.31
C VAL A 37 11.35 -2.72 21.98
N GLU A 38 11.45 -2.59 23.30
CA GLU A 38 10.59 -1.68 24.04
C GLU A 38 11.27 -0.33 24.22
N PHE A 39 10.57 0.74 23.83
CA PHE A 39 11.01 2.10 24.04
C PHE A 39 9.82 2.96 24.50
N ASN A 40 9.96 3.64 25.64
CA ASN A 40 8.90 4.45 26.25
C ASN A 40 7.56 3.69 26.42
N GLY A 41 7.62 2.42 26.86
CA GLY A 41 6.46 1.57 27.11
C GLY A 41 5.73 1.09 25.84
N ARG A 42 6.37 1.19 24.67
CA ARG A 42 5.84 0.73 23.38
C ARG A 42 6.83 -0.16 22.65
N LYS A 43 6.30 -1.13 21.91
CA LYS A 43 7.11 -2.01 21.07
C LYS A 43 7.39 -1.34 19.72
N HIS A 44 8.64 -1.38 19.32
CA HIS A 44 9.14 -0.86 18.05
C HIS A 44 9.98 -1.92 17.34
N LEU A 45 10.07 -1.83 16.03
CA LEU A 45 11.01 -2.62 15.24
C LEU A 45 12.42 -2.05 15.37
N LEU A 46 13.38 -2.87 15.75
CA LEU A 46 14.82 -2.59 15.63
C LEU A 46 15.36 -3.31 14.39
N LEU A 47 15.92 -2.56 13.45
CA LEU A 47 16.49 -3.09 12.22
C LEU A 47 17.63 -2.17 11.78
N GLU A 48 18.77 -2.73 11.36
CA GLU A 48 20.02 -2.00 11.07
C GLU A 48 20.44 -1.01 12.19
N GLY A 49 20.25 -1.38 13.45
CA GLY A 49 20.57 -0.51 14.59
C GLY A 49 19.66 0.73 14.73
N LYS A 50 18.60 0.84 13.92
CA LYS A 50 17.62 1.92 13.94
C LYS A 50 16.28 1.44 14.47
N ILE A 51 15.57 2.29 15.21
CA ILE A 51 14.19 2.03 15.66
C ILE A 51 13.23 2.58 14.59
N TRP A 52 12.34 1.69 14.12
CA TRP A 52 11.29 1.96 13.15
C TRP A 52 9.89 1.77 13.79
N ALA A 53 8.83 2.60 13.55
CA ALA A 53 9.06 3.95 13.05
C ALA A 53 9.79 4.76 14.13
N LYS A 54 10.49 5.83 13.75
CA LYS A 54 11.26 6.66 14.70
C LYS A 54 10.37 7.12 15.87
N PRO A 55 10.78 6.89 17.14
CA PRO A 55 9.88 7.09 18.27
C PRO A 55 9.65 8.56 18.65
N SER A 56 10.56 9.48 18.29
CA SER A 56 10.46 10.91 18.62
C SER A 56 11.35 11.77 17.74
N GLY A 57 11.14 13.09 17.78
CA GLY A 57 11.89 14.09 17.03
C GLY A 57 11.46 14.16 15.55
N VAL A 58 12.18 14.94 14.75
CA VAL A 58 11.86 15.15 13.33
C VAL A 58 11.70 13.82 12.58
N GLY A 59 10.56 13.66 11.90
CA GLY A 59 10.21 12.43 11.19
C GLY A 59 9.73 11.28 12.09
N CYS A 60 9.22 11.57 13.29
CA CYS A 60 8.68 10.55 14.17
C CYS A 60 7.38 9.93 13.61
N GLY A 61 7.19 8.63 13.87
CA GLY A 61 5.97 7.93 13.51
C GLY A 61 4.81 8.16 14.46
N ILE A 62 3.61 7.79 14.04
CA ILE A 62 2.35 7.91 14.81
C ILE A 62 2.39 7.14 16.13
N GLY A 63 3.24 6.10 16.24
CA GLY A 63 3.34 5.25 17.43
C GLY A 63 3.54 5.99 18.75
N THR A 64 4.03 7.24 18.72
CA THR A 64 4.22 8.09 19.92
C THR A 64 3.08 9.08 20.16
N ALA A 65 2.14 9.21 19.23
CA ALA A 65 1.03 10.16 19.35
C ALA A 65 0.06 9.77 20.46
N PRO A 66 -0.50 10.76 21.18
CA PRO A 66 -1.66 10.54 22.05
C PRO A 66 -2.90 10.30 21.16
N ILE A 67 -3.30 9.06 21.00
CA ILE A 67 -4.46 8.67 20.17
C ILE A 67 -5.70 8.64 21.04
N SER A 68 -6.69 9.47 20.72
CA SER A 68 -7.96 9.58 21.45
C SER A 68 -8.99 8.52 21.03
N ARG A 69 -8.86 7.94 19.83
CA ARG A 69 -9.71 6.86 19.33
C ARG A 69 -8.82 5.74 18.76
N ARG A 70 -9.22 4.50 19.01
CA ARG A 70 -8.58 3.31 18.45
C ARG A 70 -9.65 2.33 17.97
N PRO A 71 -9.38 1.52 16.96
CA PRO A 71 -10.23 0.40 16.59
C PRO A 71 -10.31 -0.62 17.73
N GLN A 72 -11.25 -1.56 17.62
CA GLN A 72 -11.32 -2.68 18.55
C GLN A 72 -10.01 -3.50 18.46
N SER A 73 -9.41 -3.75 19.62
CA SER A 73 -8.18 -4.56 19.67
C SER A 73 -8.44 -6.00 19.24
N THR A 74 -7.59 -6.51 18.37
CA THR A 74 -7.66 -7.88 17.84
C THR A 74 -6.26 -8.42 17.57
N THR A 75 -6.13 -9.74 17.44
CA THR A 75 -4.90 -10.41 17.06
C THR A 75 -4.85 -10.77 15.57
N GLY A 76 -5.90 -10.42 14.80
CA GLY A 76 -6.05 -10.83 13.42
C GLY A 76 -4.94 -10.35 12.47
N MET A 77 -4.16 -9.32 12.82
CA MET A 77 -3.01 -8.90 12.02
C MET A 77 -1.86 -9.94 12.00
N PHE A 78 -1.79 -10.86 12.97
CA PHE A 78 -0.75 -11.92 13.04
C PHE A 78 -1.32 -13.32 13.30
N ASP A 79 -2.62 -13.43 13.60
CA ASP A 79 -3.36 -14.67 13.76
C ASP A 79 -4.38 -14.81 12.61
N PRO A 80 -4.12 -15.62 11.58
CA PRO A 80 -5.00 -15.73 10.41
C PRO A 80 -6.36 -16.33 10.77
N ALA A 81 -6.45 -17.23 11.76
CA ALA A 81 -7.73 -17.80 12.20
C ALA A 81 -8.61 -16.72 12.88
N ARG A 82 -7.99 -15.81 13.61
CA ARG A 82 -8.69 -14.63 14.16
C ARG A 82 -9.06 -13.66 13.03
N ARG A 83 -8.18 -13.42 12.05
CA ARG A 83 -8.48 -12.56 10.90
C ARG A 83 -9.74 -13.00 10.18
N LEU A 84 -9.90 -14.28 9.91
CA LEU A 84 -11.11 -14.80 9.26
C LEU A 84 -12.39 -14.51 10.06
N LYS A 85 -12.35 -14.63 11.38
CA LYS A 85 -13.48 -14.27 12.25
C LYS A 85 -13.78 -12.77 12.23
N ASP A 86 -12.75 -11.94 12.17
CA ASP A 86 -12.92 -10.50 12.10
C ASP A 86 -13.47 -10.07 10.73
N MET A 87 -13.07 -10.75 9.65
CA MET A 87 -13.67 -10.58 8.32
C MET A 87 -15.15 -11.01 8.31
N ASP A 88 -15.50 -12.11 8.98
CA ASP A 88 -16.89 -12.55 9.11
C ASP A 88 -17.73 -11.51 9.87
N LEU A 89 -17.18 -10.91 10.92
CA LEU A 89 -17.83 -9.85 11.70
C LEU A 89 -18.12 -8.60 10.85
N GLU A 90 -17.18 -8.20 9.99
CA GLU A 90 -17.34 -7.06 9.08
C GLU A 90 -18.14 -7.40 7.81
N GLY A 91 -18.27 -8.69 7.47
CA GLY A 91 -18.89 -9.14 6.23
C GLY A 91 -17.94 -9.05 5.03
N ILE A 92 -16.62 -9.08 5.24
CA ILE A 92 -15.59 -9.09 4.21
C ILE A 92 -15.41 -10.50 3.68
N ASP A 93 -15.56 -10.71 2.39
CA ASP A 93 -15.41 -12.00 1.73
C ASP A 93 -13.94 -12.33 1.43
N THR A 94 -13.17 -11.34 0.97
CA THR A 94 -11.75 -11.49 0.61
C THR A 94 -10.97 -10.27 1.11
N ALA A 95 -9.79 -10.49 1.69
CA ALA A 95 -8.87 -9.43 2.10
C ALA A 95 -7.53 -9.55 1.36
N VAL A 96 -7.05 -8.44 0.81
CA VAL A 96 -5.71 -8.30 0.24
C VAL A 96 -4.82 -7.72 1.31
N ASN A 97 -3.77 -8.47 1.71
CA ASN A 97 -3.03 -8.22 2.93
C ASN A 97 -1.65 -7.63 2.64
N PHE A 98 -1.45 -6.42 3.14
CA PHE A 98 -0.19 -5.66 3.07
C PHE A 98 0.61 -5.80 4.36
N GLY A 99 1.93 -5.71 4.25
CA GLY A 99 2.81 -5.65 5.42
C GLY A 99 2.71 -4.30 6.12
N THR A 100 2.99 -4.28 7.41
CA THR A 100 3.01 -3.04 8.20
C THR A 100 4.43 -2.66 8.60
N THR A 101 5.03 -3.42 9.51
CA THR A 101 6.25 -2.97 10.21
C THR A 101 7.49 -3.07 9.33
N VAL A 102 7.64 -4.18 8.60
CA VAL A 102 8.77 -4.40 7.70
C VAL A 102 8.65 -3.50 6.47
N PHE A 103 7.45 -3.32 5.94
CA PHE A 103 7.21 -2.43 4.80
C PHE A 103 7.69 -0.99 5.08
N LEU A 104 7.44 -0.47 6.29
CA LEU A 104 7.86 0.88 6.68
C LEU A 104 9.39 1.08 6.68
N SER A 105 10.16 0.03 6.83
CA SER A 105 11.62 0.11 6.93
C SER A 105 12.33 -0.32 5.65
N LEU A 106 11.79 -1.31 4.95
CA LEU A 106 12.43 -1.99 3.83
C LEU A 106 12.98 -1.05 2.75
N PRO A 107 12.23 -0.04 2.24
CA PRO A 107 12.71 0.85 1.18
C PRO A 107 13.91 1.73 1.58
N PHE A 108 14.23 1.80 2.88
CA PHE A 108 15.22 2.71 3.46
C PHE A 108 16.41 2.01 4.12
N LEU A 109 16.49 0.67 3.98
CA LEU A 109 17.64 -0.07 4.47
C LEU A 109 18.87 0.26 3.62
N GLU A 110 19.98 0.50 4.30
CA GLU A 110 21.28 0.83 3.68
C GLU A 110 22.01 -0.43 3.19
N ASN A 111 21.79 -1.55 3.87
CA ASN A 111 22.28 -2.85 3.43
C ASN A 111 21.26 -3.48 2.46
N HIS A 112 21.53 -3.34 1.18
CA HIS A 112 20.63 -3.80 0.12
C HIS A 112 20.46 -5.33 0.10
N ASP A 113 21.52 -6.09 0.39
CA ASP A 113 21.45 -7.55 0.46
C ASP A 113 20.56 -8.00 1.64
N LEU A 114 20.65 -7.31 2.78
CA LEU A 114 19.76 -7.53 3.90
C LEU A 114 18.31 -7.18 3.54
N ALA A 115 18.09 -6.11 2.81
CA ALA A 115 16.75 -5.73 2.34
C ALA A 115 16.14 -6.84 1.46
N CYS A 116 16.91 -7.41 0.54
CA CYS A 116 16.48 -8.54 -0.29
C CYS A 116 16.16 -9.77 0.56
N ALA A 117 17.01 -10.12 1.53
CA ALA A 117 16.79 -11.26 2.40
C ALA A 117 15.53 -11.08 3.28
N ILE A 118 15.30 -9.88 3.80
CA ILE A 118 14.10 -9.55 4.59
C ILE A 118 12.83 -9.62 3.73
N ALA A 119 12.85 -9.08 2.50
CA ALA A 119 11.73 -9.16 1.57
C ALA A 119 11.35 -10.63 1.30
N HIS A 120 12.34 -11.47 0.99
CA HIS A 120 12.15 -12.90 0.77
C HIS A 120 11.55 -13.62 2.00
N ALA A 121 12.10 -13.35 3.18
CA ALA A 121 11.63 -13.92 4.45
C ALA A 121 10.20 -13.47 4.78
N TYR A 122 9.89 -12.19 4.60
CA TYR A 122 8.54 -11.65 4.77
C TYR A 122 7.54 -12.33 3.85
N ASN A 123 7.83 -12.42 2.56
CA ASN A 123 6.92 -13.03 1.59
C ASN A 123 6.67 -14.51 1.92
N THR A 124 7.69 -15.23 2.38
CA THR A 124 7.55 -16.61 2.84
C THR A 124 6.65 -16.72 4.08
N TRP A 125 6.81 -15.83 5.05
CA TRP A 125 5.95 -15.76 6.23
C TRP A 125 4.50 -15.42 5.86
N LEU A 126 4.29 -14.41 5.01
CA LEU A 126 2.94 -14.00 4.59
C LEU A 126 2.24 -15.11 3.80
N ALA A 127 2.96 -15.87 3.00
CA ALA A 127 2.40 -17.03 2.31
C ALA A 127 1.85 -18.05 3.32
N GLY A 128 2.60 -18.34 4.39
CA GLY A 128 2.13 -19.20 5.49
C GLY A 128 0.85 -18.67 6.16
N TYR A 129 0.76 -17.35 6.38
CA TYR A 129 -0.46 -16.72 6.90
C TYR A 129 -1.64 -16.90 5.96
N CYS A 130 -1.47 -16.64 4.67
CA CYS A 130 -2.52 -16.74 3.65
C CYS A 130 -2.97 -18.18 3.38
N LEU A 131 -2.10 -19.18 3.57
CA LEU A 131 -2.45 -20.60 3.40
C LEU A 131 -3.55 -21.09 4.34
N THR A 132 -3.89 -20.36 5.41
CA THR A 132 -5.00 -20.71 6.30
C THR A 132 -6.35 -20.70 5.57
N ASP A 133 -6.53 -19.76 4.62
CA ASP A 133 -7.66 -19.73 3.69
C ASP A 133 -7.25 -18.95 2.42
N PRO A 134 -6.66 -19.63 1.42
CA PRO A 134 -6.12 -18.96 0.22
C PRO A 134 -7.18 -18.27 -0.65
N GLU A 135 -8.45 -18.66 -0.51
CA GLU A 135 -9.55 -18.01 -1.24
C GLU A 135 -9.90 -16.65 -0.63
N ARG A 136 -9.76 -16.53 0.67
CA ARG A 136 -10.15 -15.32 1.42
C ARG A 136 -8.98 -14.41 1.78
N LEU A 137 -7.78 -14.94 2.00
CA LEU A 137 -6.57 -14.21 2.39
C LEU A 137 -5.60 -14.16 1.21
N LYS A 138 -5.46 -13.00 0.59
CA LYS A 138 -4.54 -12.77 -0.53
C LYS A 138 -3.32 -11.99 -0.06
N GLY A 139 -2.15 -12.42 -0.48
CA GLY A 139 -0.89 -11.78 -0.13
C GLY A 139 -0.45 -10.73 -1.13
N VAL A 140 0.25 -9.70 -0.64
CA VAL A 140 0.93 -8.69 -1.42
C VAL A 140 2.42 -8.81 -1.21
N ALA A 141 3.19 -8.91 -2.30
CA ALA A 141 4.63 -9.05 -2.24
C ALA A 141 5.30 -7.77 -1.74
N LEU A 142 6.33 -7.91 -0.94
CA LEU A 142 7.33 -6.87 -0.71
C LEU A 142 8.58 -7.19 -1.51
N VAL A 143 9.21 -6.16 -2.08
CA VAL A 143 10.44 -6.28 -2.86
C VAL A 143 11.42 -5.19 -2.48
N ALA A 144 12.71 -5.51 -2.53
CA ALA A 144 13.78 -4.54 -2.25
C ALA A 144 14.12 -3.77 -3.54
N MET A 145 13.44 -2.66 -3.78
CA MET A 145 13.67 -1.80 -4.96
C MET A 145 15.07 -1.17 -4.99
N GLN A 146 15.84 -1.27 -3.91
CA GLN A 146 17.25 -0.94 -3.87
C GLN A 146 18.05 -1.74 -4.91
N GLU A 147 17.68 -3.02 -5.11
CA GLU A 147 18.27 -3.95 -6.07
C GLU A 147 17.20 -4.41 -7.09
N PRO A 148 16.97 -3.64 -8.17
CA PRO A 148 15.87 -3.90 -9.10
C PRO A 148 15.89 -5.30 -9.73
N ALA A 149 17.09 -5.86 -9.98
CA ALA A 149 17.23 -7.21 -10.53
C ALA A 149 16.74 -8.29 -9.55
N GLU A 150 17.02 -8.13 -8.26
CA GLU A 150 16.52 -9.05 -7.22
C GLU A 150 15.04 -8.81 -6.95
N ALA A 151 14.57 -7.56 -7.02
CA ALA A 151 13.14 -7.23 -6.92
C ALA A 151 12.31 -7.93 -8.01
N VAL A 152 12.83 -8.04 -9.25
CA VAL A 152 12.19 -8.78 -10.33
C VAL A 152 12.07 -10.27 -10.02
N LYS A 153 13.15 -10.89 -9.50
CA LYS A 153 13.15 -12.33 -9.14
C LYS A 153 12.17 -12.61 -8.01
N GLU A 154 12.19 -11.78 -6.97
CA GLU A 154 11.31 -11.96 -5.81
C GLU A 154 9.83 -11.71 -6.17
N LEU A 155 9.55 -10.74 -7.04
CA LEU A 155 8.21 -10.54 -7.58
C LEU A 155 7.72 -11.79 -8.35
N GLU A 156 8.56 -12.33 -9.23
CA GLU A 156 8.21 -13.54 -9.99
C GLU A 156 7.95 -14.74 -9.07
N ARG A 157 8.80 -14.96 -8.07
CA ARG A 157 8.62 -16.01 -7.06
C ARG A 157 7.31 -15.81 -6.29
N SER A 158 7.07 -14.60 -5.80
CA SER A 158 5.89 -14.29 -4.99
C SER A 158 4.59 -14.55 -5.74
N VAL A 159 4.54 -14.23 -7.03
CA VAL A 159 3.34 -14.46 -7.84
C VAL A 159 3.21 -15.93 -8.25
N LYS A 160 4.29 -16.55 -8.78
CA LYS A 160 4.20 -17.89 -9.36
C LYS A 160 4.20 -19.02 -8.34
N GLU A 161 4.93 -18.85 -7.22
CA GLU A 161 5.12 -19.92 -6.24
C GLU A 161 4.27 -19.67 -4.98
N LEU A 162 4.10 -18.40 -4.55
CA LEU A 162 3.36 -18.06 -3.34
C LEU A 162 1.91 -17.64 -3.62
N GLY A 163 1.53 -17.42 -4.88
CA GLY A 163 0.16 -17.08 -5.26
C GLY A 163 -0.25 -15.64 -4.89
N PHE A 164 0.70 -14.72 -4.76
CA PHE A 164 0.42 -13.33 -4.44
C PHE A 164 -0.22 -12.59 -5.60
N VAL A 165 -1.09 -11.61 -5.28
CA VAL A 165 -1.96 -10.95 -6.24
C VAL A 165 -1.51 -9.53 -6.59
N ALA A 166 -0.51 -9.01 -5.91
CA ALA A 166 0.01 -7.66 -6.09
C ALA A 166 1.44 -7.54 -5.55
N VAL A 167 2.08 -6.40 -5.82
CA VAL A 167 3.34 -6.00 -5.19
C VAL A 167 3.21 -4.59 -4.63
N ALA A 168 3.69 -4.36 -3.41
CA ALA A 168 3.72 -3.06 -2.76
C ALA A 168 5.10 -2.41 -2.90
N VAL A 169 5.09 -1.10 -3.21
CA VAL A 169 6.27 -0.24 -3.26
C VAL A 169 6.00 1.08 -2.56
N ALA A 170 7.02 1.68 -1.97
CA ALA A 170 6.93 3.07 -1.50
C ALA A 170 7.05 4.03 -2.70
N ALA A 171 6.71 5.32 -2.50
CA ALA A 171 6.82 6.35 -3.52
C ALA A 171 8.28 6.60 -4.00
N HIS A 172 9.26 6.14 -3.22
CA HIS A 172 10.68 6.13 -3.60
C HIS A 172 11.43 5.03 -2.86
N SER A 173 12.61 4.65 -3.35
CA SER A 173 13.50 3.68 -2.71
C SER A 173 14.96 4.06 -2.94
N ALA A 174 15.76 4.06 -1.88
CA ALA A 174 17.20 4.38 -1.93
C ALA A 174 17.52 5.66 -2.71
N GLY A 175 16.73 6.73 -2.49
CA GLY A 175 16.90 8.01 -3.17
C GLY A 175 16.46 8.06 -4.63
N ARG A 176 15.86 7.00 -5.17
CA ARG A 176 15.30 6.93 -6.53
C ARG A 176 13.78 7.01 -6.48
N ASN A 177 13.20 7.92 -7.25
CA ASN A 177 11.76 8.02 -7.45
C ASN A 177 11.25 6.92 -8.39
N LEU A 178 9.93 6.72 -8.43
CA LEU A 178 9.29 5.63 -9.19
C LEU A 178 9.47 5.74 -10.72
N ASP A 179 9.81 6.91 -11.26
CA ASP A 179 10.13 7.11 -12.68
C ASP A 179 11.55 6.71 -13.07
N HIS A 180 12.41 6.31 -12.12
CA HIS A 180 13.80 6.00 -12.39
C HIS A 180 13.93 4.82 -13.38
N PRO A 181 14.77 4.93 -14.46
CA PRO A 181 14.85 3.89 -15.49
C PRO A 181 15.29 2.51 -15.00
N ASP A 182 16.04 2.42 -13.91
CA ASP A 182 16.43 1.14 -13.31
C ASP A 182 15.21 0.29 -12.91
N PHE A 183 14.04 0.91 -12.70
CA PHE A 183 12.80 0.23 -12.35
C PHE A 183 11.99 -0.28 -13.56
N TYR A 184 12.39 0.04 -14.79
CA TYR A 184 11.67 -0.44 -15.98
C TYR A 184 11.57 -1.96 -16.07
N PRO A 185 12.64 -2.76 -15.79
CA PRO A 185 12.52 -4.22 -15.76
C PRO A 185 11.50 -4.75 -14.73
N PHE A 186 11.36 -4.07 -13.59
CA PHE A 186 10.38 -4.41 -12.58
C PHE A 186 8.94 -4.14 -13.07
N TYR A 187 8.67 -2.98 -13.69
CA TYR A 187 7.36 -2.69 -14.29
C TYR A 187 7.02 -3.65 -15.43
N ALA A 188 8.00 -3.98 -16.29
CA ALA A 188 7.80 -4.96 -17.34
C ALA A 188 7.43 -6.34 -16.78
N LYS A 189 8.06 -6.77 -15.67
CA LYS A 189 7.74 -8.04 -15.01
C LYS A 189 6.36 -8.01 -14.35
N ALA A 190 5.98 -6.93 -13.68
CA ALA A 190 4.65 -6.78 -13.08
C ALA A 190 3.54 -6.81 -14.17
N GLU A 191 3.78 -6.15 -15.30
CA GLU A 191 2.90 -6.19 -16.48
C GLU A 191 2.79 -7.60 -17.07
N GLU A 192 3.92 -8.30 -17.26
CA GLU A 192 3.98 -9.68 -17.75
C GLU A 192 3.19 -10.64 -16.86
N LEU A 193 3.38 -10.54 -15.54
CA LEU A 193 2.68 -11.35 -14.55
C LEU A 193 1.21 -10.94 -14.39
N GLY A 194 0.87 -9.73 -14.83
CA GLY A 194 -0.48 -9.18 -14.77
C GLY A 194 -0.94 -8.83 -13.36
N VAL A 195 0.01 -8.51 -12.48
CA VAL A 195 -0.27 -8.05 -11.11
C VAL A 195 -0.08 -6.55 -10.99
N PRO A 196 -0.91 -5.83 -10.22
CA PRO A 196 -0.75 -4.41 -10.01
C PRO A 196 0.46 -4.08 -9.13
N VAL A 197 1.05 -2.91 -9.39
CA VAL A 197 1.99 -2.24 -8.50
C VAL A 197 1.18 -1.31 -7.60
N CYS A 198 1.18 -1.59 -6.31
CA CYS A 198 0.50 -0.79 -5.30
C CYS A 198 1.51 0.18 -4.68
N VAL A 199 1.35 1.47 -4.99
CA VAL A 199 2.08 2.54 -4.31
C VAL A 199 1.40 2.74 -2.97
N HIS A 200 2.10 2.37 -1.92
CA HIS A 200 1.57 2.38 -0.57
C HIS A 200 2.40 3.33 0.30
N VAL A 201 1.76 3.91 1.29
CA VAL A 201 2.45 4.85 2.16
C VAL A 201 3.47 4.11 3.02
N GLY A 202 4.66 4.67 3.07
CA GLY A 202 5.69 4.27 4.02
C GLY A 202 6.05 5.48 4.88
N SER A 203 5.81 5.44 6.18
CA SER A 203 6.23 6.50 7.11
C SER A 203 7.73 6.46 7.43
N GLY A 204 8.50 5.90 6.50
CA GLY A 204 9.94 5.87 6.58
C GLY A 204 10.58 7.17 6.10
N ARG A 205 11.87 7.30 6.28
CA ARG A 205 12.68 8.43 5.83
C ARG A 205 13.30 8.13 4.46
N PRO A 206 13.59 9.16 3.69
CA PRO A 206 13.11 10.53 3.76
C PRO A 206 11.78 10.68 3.02
N ALA A 207 10.73 11.07 3.72
CA ALA A 207 9.48 11.49 3.08
C ALA A 207 9.52 13.02 2.94
N ALA A 208 9.02 13.55 1.84
CA ALA A 208 9.16 14.97 1.47
C ALA A 208 8.75 15.96 2.56
N ALA A 209 7.85 15.58 3.47
CA ALA A 209 7.40 16.41 4.56
C ALA A 209 7.87 15.94 5.94
N ALA A 210 8.20 14.65 6.12
CA ALA A 210 8.60 14.10 7.42
C ALA A 210 9.88 14.73 7.99
N GLU A 211 10.77 15.22 7.11
CA GLU A 211 12.03 15.88 7.54
C GLU A 211 11.83 17.27 8.14
N ARG A 212 10.61 17.81 8.11
CA ARG A 212 10.29 19.17 8.58
C ARG A 212 9.62 19.20 9.94
N PHE A 213 9.00 18.11 10.37
CA PHE A 213 8.13 18.09 11.53
C PHE A 213 8.58 17.06 12.58
N ASP A 214 8.47 17.43 13.84
CA ASP A 214 8.67 16.57 15.02
C ASP A 214 7.35 16.19 15.71
N ASN A 215 6.23 16.75 15.23
CA ASN A 215 4.90 16.42 15.69
C ASN A 215 4.32 15.26 14.86
N PRO A 216 3.98 14.11 15.48
CA PRO A 216 3.50 12.93 14.74
C PRO A 216 2.21 13.16 13.96
N PHE A 217 1.35 14.09 14.38
CA PHE A 217 0.16 14.46 13.60
C PHE A 217 0.54 15.11 12.27
N PHE A 218 1.47 16.09 12.29
CA PHE A 218 1.92 16.74 11.06
C PHE A 218 2.67 15.77 10.14
N VAL A 219 3.53 14.93 10.70
CA VAL A 219 4.24 13.90 9.92
C VAL A 219 3.26 12.94 9.25
N HIS A 220 2.29 12.42 10.01
CA HIS A 220 1.32 11.44 9.49
C HIS A 220 0.45 12.02 8.37
N VAL A 221 -0.16 13.18 8.61
CA VAL A 221 -1.03 13.86 7.62
C VAL A 221 -0.29 14.19 6.32
N THR A 222 0.97 14.65 6.43
CA THR A 222 1.72 15.07 5.24
C THR A 222 2.35 13.90 4.50
N THR A 223 2.89 12.90 5.19
CA THR A 223 3.53 11.77 4.52
C THR A 223 2.55 10.96 3.69
N HIS A 224 1.35 10.68 4.20
CA HIS A 224 0.37 9.87 3.47
C HIS A 224 -0.03 10.56 2.16
N ALA A 225 -0.56 11.76 2.21
CA ALA A 225 -1.04 12.44 1.02
C ALA A 225 0.10 12.86 0.06
N PHE A 226 1.19 13.44 0.57
CA PHE A 226 2.23 13.99 -0.29
C PHE A 226 3.07 12.92 -0.97
N GLU A 227 3.37 11.81 -0.31
CA GLU A 227 4.07 10.70 -0.95
C GLU A 227 3.22 10.06 -2.06
N GLN A 228 1.90 9.94 -1.88
CA GLN A 228 1.02 9.47 -2.95
C GLN A 228 0.98 10.44 -4.13
N MET A 229 0.90 11.74 -3.88
CA MET A 229 0.97 12.77 -4.92
C MET A 229 2.30 12.71 -5.69
N ILE A 230 3.42 12.56 -5.00
CA ILE A 230 4.76 12.43 -5.63
C ILE A 230 4.84 11.13 -6.43
N GLY A 231 4.40 10.01 -5.85
CA GLY A 231 4.36 8.72 -6.53
C GLY A 231 3.52 8.76 -7.81
N ALA A 232 2.33 9.37 -7.76
CA ALA A 232 1.47 9.54 -8.92
C ALA A 232 2.12 10.44 -9.99
N MET A 233 2.74 11.54 -9.60
CA MET A 233 3.48 12.42 -10.51
C MET A 233 4.62 11.64 -11.20
N CYS A 234 5.38 10.85 -10.48
CA CYS A 234 6.48 10.06 -11.04
C CYS A 234 5.97 8.96 -11.99
N ILE A 235 4.93 8.22 -11.61
CA ILE A 235 4.35 7.17 -12.47
C ILE A 235 3.75 7.76 -13.76
N VAL A 236 3.00 8.84 -13.65
CA VAL A 236 2.34 9.48 -14.78
C VAL A 236 3.33 10.32 -15.59
N GLY A 237 3.98 11.31 -14.95
CA GLY A 237 4.93 12.23 -15.58
C GLY A 237 6.18 11.53 -16.13
N GLY A 238 6.63 10.48 -15.46
CA GLY A 238 7.71 9.61 -15.93
C GLY A 238 7.34 8.71 -17.11
N GLY A 239 6.07 8.74 -17.57
CA GLY A 239 5.59 7.97 -18.73
C GLY A 239 5.55 6.46 -18.51
N ILE A 240 5.49 6.00 -17.26
CA ILE A 240 5.45 4.56 -16.93
C ILE A 240 4.19 3.91 -17.54
N LEU A 241 3.05 4.57 -17.44
CA LEU A 241 1.77 4.06 -17.96
C LEU A 241 1.73 4.04 -19.51
N GLU A 242 2.46 4.94 -20.17
CA GLU A 242 2.60 4.93 -21.62
C GLU A 242 3.51 3.80 -22.08
N LYS A 243 4.63 3.59 -21.35
CA LYS A 243 5.64 2.57 -21.68
C LYS A 243 5.13 1.15 -21.40
N PHE A 244 4.30 0.97 -20.38
CA PHE A 244 3.73 -0.31 -19.94
C PHE A 244 2.20 -0.24 -19.98
N PRO A 245 1.56 -0.37 -21.14
CA PRO A 245 0.14 -0.06 -21.35
C PRO A 245 -0.83 -1.05 -20.70
N LYS A 246 -0.36 -2.22 -20.24
CA LYS A 246 -1.17 -3.21 -19.51
C LYS A 246 -0.89 -3.22 -18.01
N LEU A 247 0.11 -2.45 -17.56
CA LEU A 247 0.44 -2.32 -16.16
C LEU A 247 -0.72 -1.64 -15.42
N LYS A 248 -1.11 -2.19 -14.29
CA LYS A 248 -2.03 -1.53 -13.35
C LYS A 248 -1.25 -0.98 -12.17
N VAL A 249 -1.66 0.20 -11.70
CA VAL A 249 -1.10 0.85 -10.52
C VAL A 249 -2.23 1.25 -9.58
N ALA A 250 -2.07 1.03 -8.29
CA ALA A 250 -3.00 1.49 -7.28
C ALA A 250 -2.29 2.43 -6.29
N PHE A 251 -2.95 3.53 -5.93
CA PHE A 251 -2.50 4.46 -4.90
C PHE A 251 -3.37 4.27 -3.67
N LEU A 252 -2.75 3.85 -2.55
CA LEU A 252 -3.46 3.34 -1.37
C LEU A 252 -3.14 4.16 -0.11
N GLU A 253 -4.01 4.08 0.89
CA GLU A 253 -3.84 4.63 2.25
C GLU A 253 -3.65 6.18 2.32
N ALA A 254 -4.31 6.93 1.43
CA ALA A 254 -4.27 8.40 1.49
C ALA A 254 -5.64 9.05 1.17
N GLY A 255 -6.70 8.25 1.15
CA GLY A 255 -7.98 8.66 0.60
C GLY A 255 -7.88 8.99 -0.89
N ALA A 256 -8.97 9.42 -1.50
CA ALA A 256 -9.01 9.79 -2.91
C ALA A 256 -9.26 11.30 -3.15
N GLY A 257 -9.48 12.07 -2.09
CA GLY A 257 -9.81 13.50 -2.18
C GLY A 257 -8.74 14.38 -2.82
N TRP A 258 -7.48 13.94 -2.82
CA TRP A 258 -6.36 14.64 -3.44
C TRP A 258 -6.33 14.49 -4.97
N VAL A 259 -6.96 13.43 -5.52
CA VAL A 259 -6.83 13.04 -6.92
C VAL A 259 -7.37 14.09 -7.90
N PRO A 260 -8.59 14.66 -7.73
CA PRO A 260 -9.09 15.71 -8.62
C PRO A 260 -8.16 16.93 -8.68
N TYR A 261 -7.72 17.42 -7.52
CA TYR A 261 -6.77 18.55 -7.47
C TYR A 261 -5.46 18.23 -8.19
N TRP A 262 -4.93 17.02 -8.01
CA TRP A 262 -3.66 16.64 -8.60
C TRP A 262 -3.75 16.46 -10.11
N MET A 263 -4.88 15.97 -10.63
CA MET A 263 -5.17 15.91 -12.07
C MET A 263 -5.12 17.30 -12.70
N GLU A 264 -5.87 18.26 -12.14
CA GLU A 264 -5.88 19.64 -12.63
C GLU A 264 -4.49 20.28 -12.55
N ARG A 265 -3.79 20.07 -11.45
CA ARG A 265 -2.46 20.61 -11.24
C ARG A 265 -1.43 20.06 -12.24
N LEU A 266 -1.48 18.78 -12.53
CA LEU A 266 -0.57 18.16 -13.50
C LEU A 266 -0.90 18.57 -14.93
N ASP A 267 -2.18 18.66 -15.30
CA ASP A 267 -2.61 19.12 -16.62
C ASP A 267 -2.19 20.57 -16.90
N GLU A 268 -2.39 21.48 -15.92
CA GLU A 268 -1.94 22.89 -16.00
C GLU A 268 -0.45 22.99 -16.32
N HIS A 269 0.38 22.15 -15.66
CA HIS A 269 1.83 22.18 -15.88
C HIS A 269 2.22 21.49 -17.20
N TYR A 270 1.49 20.46 -17.61
CA TYR A 270 1.72 19.77 -18.87
C TYR A 270 1.51 20.72 -20.07
N GLU A 271 0.49 21.58 -20.04
CA GLU A 271 0.18 22.51 -21.14
C GLU A 271 1.37 23.39 -21.57
N TYR A 272 2.24 23.79 -20.65
CA TYR A 272 3.38 24.65 -20.99
C TYR A 272 4.75 24.01 -20.78
N MET A 273 4.81 22.80 -20.17
CA MET A 273 6.07 22.07 -19.89
C MET A 273 6.09 20.68 -20.54
N GLU A 274 5.28 20.40 -21.55
CA GLU A 274 5.20 19.12 -22.25
C GLU A 274 6.58 18.56 -22.62
N GLY A 275 7.50 19.42 -23.09
CA GLY A 275 8.86 19.04 -23.43
C GLY A 275 9.70 18.50 -22.28
N ALA A 276 9.32 18.74 -21.02
CA ALA A 276 9.99 18.21 -19.84
C ALA A 276 9.59 16.76 -19.52
N VAL A 277 8.47 16.26 -20.08
CA VAL A 277 7.93 14.91 -19.87
C VAL A 277 7.72 14.17 -21.20
N PRO A 278 8.76 13.96 -21.99
CA PRO A 278 8.68 13.56 -23.42
C PRO A 278 8.11 12.14 -23.63
N LEU A 279 7.99 11.33 -22.58
CA LEU A 279 7.41 10.00 -22.65
C LEU A 279 5.89 10.01 -22.63
N MET A 280 5.27 11.07 -22.13
CA MET A 280 3.82 11.24 -22.13
C MET A 280 3.30 11.56 -23.53
N LYS A 281 2.10 11.07 -23.88
CA LYS A 281 1.46 11.28 -25.18
C LYS A 281 0.10 11.98 -25.08
N LYS A 282 -0.39 12.18 -23.88
CA LYS A 282 -1.68 12.77 -23.58
C LYS A 282 -1.62 13.47 -22.20
N PRO A 283 -2.60 14.33 -21.87
CA PRO A 283 -2.65 14.98 -20.57
C PRO A 283 -2.60 13.99 -19.40
N PRO A 284 -1.94 14.35 -18.28
CA PRO A 284 -1.87 13.53 -17.06
C PRO A 284 -3.19 12.98 -16.57
N SER A 285 -4.25 13.80 -16.57
CA SER A 285 -5.58 13.38 -16.13
C SER A 285 -6.17 12.23 -16.92
N GLU A 286 -5.84 12.09 -18.22
CA GLU A 286 -6.27 10.95 -19.02
C GLU A 286 -5.63 9.64 -18.59
N TYR A 287 -4.36 9.66 -18.19
CA TYR A 287 -3.73 8.49 -17.57
C TYR A 287 -4.34 8.17 -16.21
N MET A 288 -4.54 9.19 -15.38
CA MET A 288 -5.07 9.05 -14.03
C MET A 288 -6.52 8.54 -13.98
N ARG A 289 -7.31 8.76 -15.04
CA ARG A 289 -8.67 8.21 -15.21
C ARG A 289 -8.70 6.87 -15.96
N SER A 290 -7.56 6.43 -16.51
CA SER A 290 -7.50 5.22 -17.32
C SER A 290 -7.78 3.96 -16.49
N GLU A 291 -8.04 2.84 -17.16
CA GLU A 291 -8.20 1.53 -16.51
C GLU A 291 -6.91 0.95 -15.90
N GLN A 292 -5.79 1.65 -16.09
CA GLN A 292 -4.52 1.29 -15.49
C GLN A 292 -4.40 1.77 -14.02
N VAL A 293 -5.18 2.77 -13.60
CA VAL A 293 -4.98 3.44 -12.31
C VAL A 293 -6.19 3.27 -11.38
N TYR A 294 -5.92 2.97 -10.12
CA TYR A 294 -6.90 2.79 -9.06
C TYR A 294 -6.49 3.57 -7.81
N TYR A 295 -7.49 3.92 -6.99
CA TYR A 295 -7.29 4.66 -5.75
C TYR A 295 -8.13 4.06 -4.64
N SER A 296 -7.56 3.90 -3.45
CA SER A 296 -8.37 3.62 -2.26
C SER A 296 -9.05 4.90 -1.76
N PHE A 297 -10.24 4.74 -1.21
CA PHE A 297 -10.97 5.83 -0.56
C PHE A 297 -11.20 5.52 0.91
N GLU A 298 -11.30 6.57 1.73
CA GLU A 298 -11.64 6.42 3.14
C GLU A 298 -13.14 6.12 3.33
N PRO A 299 -13.52 5.19 4.24
CA PRO A 299 -14.91 4.77 4.44
C PRO A 299 -15.89 5.91 4.70
N ASP A 300 -15.45 6.99 5.32
CA ASP A 300 -16.28 8.18 5.64
C ASP A 300 -15.88 9.43 4.85
N GLU A 301 -15.12 9.28 3.78
CA GLU A 301 -14.69 10.38 2.93
C GLU A 301 -15.90 11.16 2.38
N GLN A 302 -16.05 12.42 2.82
CA GLN A 302 -17.22 13.23 2.48
C GLN A 302 -17.24 13.64 1.00
N THR A 303 -16.06 13.77 0.40
CA THR A 303 -15.89 14.15 -1.00
C THR A 303 -16.11 13.01 -1.99
N LEU A 304 -16.31 11.78 -1.52
CA LEU A 304 -16.40 10.58 -2.37
C LEU A 304 -17.37 10.71 -3.55
N PRO A 305 -18.61 11.27 -3.43
CA PRO A 305 -19.49 11.43 -4.59
C PRO A 305 -18.92 12.35 -5.68
N TYR A 306 -18.24 13.42 -5.30
CA TYR A 306 -17.54 14.31 -6.23
C TYR A 306 -16.37 13.60 -6.91
N ILE A 307 -15.61 12.81 -6.15
CA ILE A 307 -14.51 12.02 -6.69
C ILE A 307 -15.02 10.99 -7.71
N MET A 308 -16.11 10.31 -7.40
CA MET A 308 -16.75 9.35 -8.31
C MET A 308 -17.17 9.99 -9.63
N GLU A 309 -17.70 11.21 -9.58
CA GLU A 309 -18.09 11.98 -10.77
C GLU A 309 -16.85 12.42 -11.57
N PHE A 310 -15.82 12.93 -10.90
CA PHE A 310 -14.65 13.53 -11.54
C PHE A 310 -13.62 12.49 -12.02
N VAL A 311 -13.34 11.47 -11.23
CA VAL A 311 -12.32 10.44 -11.51
C VAL A 311 -12.94 9.23 -12.22
N GLY A 312 -14.19 8.91 -11.89
CA GLY A 312 -14.90 7.71 -12.30
C GLY A 312 -14.97 6.65 -11.19
N GLU A 313 -16.19 6.18 -10.91
CA GLU A 313 -16.43 5.19 -9.84
C GLU A 313 -15.70 3.85 -10.06
N ASP A 314 -15.36 3.52 -11.33
CA ASP A 314 -14.65 2.28 -11.69
C ASP A 314 -13.15 2.29 -11.30
N ARG A 315 -12.64 3.42 -10.80
CA ARG A 315 -11.23 3.60 -10.39
C ARG A 315 -11.04 3.53 -8.89
N LEU A 316 -12.12 3.42 -8.12
CA LEU A 316 -12.10 3.50 -6.66
C LEU A 316 -12.26 2.11 -6.05
N VAL A 317 -11.45 1.79 -5.02
CA VAL A 317 -11.48 0.52 -4.31
C VAL A 317 -11.67 0.75 -2.81
N PHE A 318 -12.50 -0.09 -2.19
CA PHE A 318 -12.70 -0.10 -0.76
C PHE A 318 -11.44 -0.63 -0.05
N ALA A 319 -11.02 0.09 0.98
CA ALA A 319 -9.92 -0.28 1.86
C ALA A 319 -10.38 -0.21 3.32
N SER A 320 -10.04 -1.22 4.10
CA SER A 320 -10.37 -1.24 5.52
C SER A 320 -9.30 -0.64 6.41
N ASP A 321 -8.07 -0.66 5.93
CA ASP A 321 -6.88 -0.36 6.71
C ASP A 321 -6.84 -1.19 8.03
N TYR A 322 -7.30 -2.43 7.95
CA TYR A 322 -7.40 -3.33 9.08
C TYR A 322 -6.01 -3.72 9.63
N ASN A 323 -5.68 -3.60 10.87
CA ASN A 323 -6.35 -2.97 12.01
C ASN A 323 -5.41 -1.87 12.55
N HIS A 324 -5.10 -0.89 11.68
CA HIS A 324 -4.30 0.26 12.07
C HIS A 324 -5.03 1.15 13.08
N GLY A 325 -4.28 2.10 13.68
CA GLY A 325 -4.79 2.89 14.79
C GLY A 325 -5.95 3.82 14.45
N ASP A 326 -6.16 4.13 13.19
CA ASP A 326 -7.18 4.99 12.62
C ASP A 326 -8.27 4.23 11.86
N SER A 327 -8.13 2.93 11.63
CA SER A 327 -9.17 2.09 11.02
C SER A 327 -10.49 2.13 11.81
N LYS A 328 -11.58 1.71 11.18
CA LYS A 328 -12.92 1.73 11.78
C LYS A 328 -13.40 0.38 12.27
N PHE A 329 -12.55 -0.62 12.29
CA PHE A 329 -12.93 -1.95 12.75
C PHE A 329 -13.65 -1.93 14.12
N PRO A 330 -14.79 -2.60 14.29
CA PRO A 330 -15.48 -3.52 13.39
C PRO A 330 -16.67 -2.87 12.61
N HIS A 331 -16.56 -1.66 12.16
CA HIS A 331 -17.64 -0.91 11.50
C HIS A 331 -17.23 -0.32 10.14
N THR A 332 -16.17 -0.82 9.53
CA THR A 332 -15.59 -0.26 8.30
C THR A 332 -16.54 -0.44 7.12
N VAL A 333 -17.00 -1.66 6.88
CA VAL A 333 -17.97 -1.96 5.80
C VAL A 333 -19.30 -1.25 6.03
N GLU A 334 -19.79 -1.23 7.28
CA GLU A 334 -21.01 -0.54 7.64
C GLU A 334 -20.95 0.97 7.35
N SER A 335 -19.79 1.61 7.58
CA SER A 335 -19.57 3.03 7.32
C SER A 335 -19.77 3.41 5.84
N VAL A 336 -19.47 2.51 4.91
CA VAL A 336 -19.68 2.72 3.48
C VAL A 336 -21.09 2.31 3.06
N THR A 337 -21.53 1.12 3.44
CA THR A 337 -22.80 0.54 2.95
C THR A 337 -24.05 1.26 3.45
N ARG A 338 -23.96 2.01 4.56
CA ARG A 338 -25.05 2.85 5.07
C ARG A 338 -25.12 4.26 4.46
N ARG A 339 -24.21 4.59 3.55
CA ARG A 339 -24.18 5.92 2.91
C ARG A 339 -25.37 6.08 1.98
N LYS A 340 -26.23 7.06 2.26
CA LYS A 340 -27.45 7.35 1.47
C LYS A 340 -27.16 8.02 0.12
N ASN A 341 -25.96 8.53 -0.06
CA ASN A 341 -25.51 9.22 -1.29
C ASN A 341 -24.80 8.30 -2.28
N LEU A 342 -24.83 6.97 -2.05
CA LEU A 342 -24.31 5.97 -2.96
C LEU A 342 -25.44 5.08 -3.46
N SER A 343 -25.48 4.85 -4.78
CA SER A 343 -26.42 3.91 -5.39
C SER A 343 -25.95 2.46 -5.15
N GLU A 344 -26.90 1.51 -5.25
CA GLU A 344 -26.53 0.08 -5.14
C GLU A 344 -25.54 -0.38 -6.23
N PRO A 345 -25.68 0.03 -7.51
CA PRO A 345 -24.65 -0.27 -8.52
C PRO A 345 -23.26 0.30 -8.17
N SER A 346 -23.21 1.55 -7.68
CA SER A 346 -21.95 2.16 -7.24
C SER A 346 -21.35 1.40 -6.06
N LEU A 347 -22.16 1.01 -5.07
CA LEU A 347 -21.68 0.20 -3.94
C LEU A 347 -21.08 -1.12 -4.39
N ARG A 348 -21.68 -1.82 -5.36
CA ARG A 348 -21.12 -3.09 -5.89
C ARG A 348 -19.74 -2.88 -6.49
N LYS A 349 -19.56 -1.83 -7.28
CA LYS A 349 -18.26 -1.48 -7.87
C LYS A 349 -17.23 -1.16 -6.80
N LEU A 350 -17.54 -0.23 -5.93
CA LEU A 350 -16.64 0.27 -4.89
C LEU A 350 -16.21 -0.83 -3.91
N MET A 351 -17.18 -1.64 -3.45
CA MET A 351 -16.95 -2.63 -2.38
C MET A 351 -16.34 -3.94 -2.86
N GLY A 352 -16.31 -4.23 -4.17
CA GLY A 352 -15.78 -5.52 -4.62
C GLY A 352 -15.38 -5.60 -6.09
N GLU A 353 -16.22 -5.18 -7.03
CA GLU A 353 -15.97 -5.43 -8.45
C GLU A 353 -14.69 -4.75 -8.96
N ASN A 354 -14.39 -3.54 -8.47
CA ASN A 354 -13.18 -2.81 -8.85
C ASN A 354 -11.92 -3.50 -8.32
N ALA A 355 -11.94 -3.93 -7.05
CA ALA A 355 -10.83 -4.68 -6.46
C ALA A 355 -10.65 -6.03 -7.15
N SER A 356 -11.75 -6.72 -7.51
CA SER A 356 -11.69 -7.96 -8.28
C SER A 356 -11.01 -7.75 -9.64
N ARG A 357 -11.33 -6.65 -10.35
CA ARG A 357 -10.67 -6.30 -11.62
C ARG A 357 -9.20 -5.89 -11.44
N LEU A 358 -8.89 -5.16 -10.37
CA LEU A 358 -7.51 -4.74 -10.05
C LEU A 358 -6.62 -5.95 -9.81
N TYR A 359 -7.01 -6.81 -8.88
CA TYR A 359 -6.21 -7.94 -8.39
C TYR A 359 -6.45 -9.26 -9.14
N ARG A 360 -7.43 -9.32 -10.05
CA ARG A 360 -7.84 -10.52 -10.79
C ARG A 360 -8.25 -11.69 -9.88
N ILE A 361 -9.04 -11.41 -8.85
CA ILE A 361 -9.51 -12.37 -7.84
C ILE A 361 -11.03 -12.48 -7.79
#